data_458c5d76699549481265c4b089529452
#
_entry.id   458c5d76699549481265c4b089529452
#
_cell.length_a   1.000
_cell.length_b   1.000
_cell.length_c   1.000
_cell.angle_alpha   90.00
_cell.angle_beta   90.00
_cell.angle_gamma   90.00
#
_symmetry.space_group_name_H-M   'P 1'
#
loop_
_entity.id
_entity.type
_entity.pdbx_description
1 polymer ?
#
loop_
_entity_poly.entity_id
_entity_poly.type
_entity_poly.pdbx_seq_one_letter_code
_entity_poly.pdbx_strand_id
1 'polypeptide(L)'
;VLFRSLSKVGKRLGQSFQIQDDVLEICSDTETMGKSLGSDVATGKVTYLSCAASDYDFAGWEDLTSSFKRKDMKSEIIPALRKFFEECGLKTKAEQMVEELLKLARVELESIQAVDKSNLAQFAELILQRRK
;
A
#
# COMPACT_ATOMS: atom_id res chain seq x y z
N VAL A 1 2.67 22.15 -19.72
CA VAL A 1 2.48 22.35 -18.25
C VAL A 1 1.33 21.49 -17.75
N LEU A 2 0.11 21.63 -18.30
CA LEU A 2 -1.09 20.88 -17.87
C LEU A 2 -0.89 19.37 -17.87
N PHE A 3 -0.34 18.81 -18.92
CA PHE A 3 -0.09 17.37 -19.03
C PHE A 3 0.84 16.85 -17.92
N ARG A 4 1.90 17.59 -17.60
CA ARG A 4 2.84 17.21 -16.53
C ARG A 4 2.17 17.25 -15.16
N SER A 5 1.37 18.25 -14.89
CA SER A 5 0.66 18.38 -13.62
C SER A 5 -0.39 17.28 -13.45
N LEU A 6 -1.19 17.01 -14.48
CA LEU A 6 -2.15 15.89 -14.46
C LEU A 6 -1.46 14.52 -14.31
N SER A 7 -0.32 14.34 -14.97
CA SER A 7 0.47 13.11 -14.82
C SER A 7 0.98 12.91 -13.39
N LYS A 8 1.44 13.97 -12.74
CA LYS A 8 1.85 13.92 -11.33
C LYS A 8 0.68 13.59 -10.39
N VAL A 9 -0.48 14.22 -10.61
CA VAL A 9 -1.70 13.92 -9.86
C VAL A 9 -2.07 12.45 -10.03
N GLY A 10 -2.16 11.97 -11.26
CA GLY A 10 -2.50 10.59 -11.57
C GLY A 10 -1.53 9.59 -10.95
N LYS A 11 -0.22 9.86 -10.99
CA LYS A 11 0.79 9.03 -10.36
C LYS A 11 0.59 8.94 -8.84
N ARG A 12 0.39 10.06 -8.17
CA ARG A 12 0.19 10.10 -6.71
C ARG A 12 -1.10 9.41 -6.28
N LEU A 13 -2.19 9.62 -7.01
CA LEU A 13 -3.45 8.93 -6.76
C LEU A 13 -3.31 7.41 -6.96
N GLY A 14 -2.65 6.97 -8.02
CA GLY A 14 -2.39 5.56 -8.29
C GLY A 14 -1.52 4.90 -7.21
N GLN A 15 -0.46 5.58 -6.77
CA GLN A 15 0.39 5.11 -5.67
C GLN A 15 -0.40 5.00 -4.36
N SER A 16 -1.20 6.03 -4.02
CA SER A 16 -2.05 6.01 -2.83
C SER A 16 -3.05 4.85 -2.86
N PHE A 17 -3.67 4.62 -4.00
CA PHE A 17 -4.62 3.53 -4.19
C PHE A 17 -3.95 2.16 -3.99
N GLN A 18 -2.77 1.95 -4.58
CA GLN A 18 -2.04 0.69 -4.46
C GLN A 18 -1.59 0.42 -3.02
N ILE A 19 -1.04 1.42 -2.32
CA ILE A 19 -0.65 1.28 -0.92
C ILE A 19 -1.87 0.97 -0.05
N GLN A 20 -3.00 1.62 -0.31
CA GLN A 20 -4.24 1.39 0.42
C GLN A 20 -4.78 -0.02 0.20
N ASP A 21 -4.70 -0.56 -1.02
CA ASP A 21 -5.06 -1.94 -1.32
C ASP A 21 -4.17 -2.93 -0.54
N ASP A 22 -2.86 -2.71 -0.52
CA ASP A 22 -1.92 -3.55 0.22
C ASP A 22 -2.24 -3.55 1.73
N VAL A 23 -2.58 -2.39 2.30
CA VAL A 23 -3.00 -2.27 3.73
C VAL A 23 -4.30 -3.02 3.99
N LEU A 24 -5.28 -2.90 3.11
CA LEU A 24 -6.56 -3.59 3.24
C LEU A 24 -6.39 -5.11 3.20
N GLU A 25 -5.52 -5.63 2.35
CA GLU A 25 -5.20 -7.06 2.31
C GLU A 25 -4.63 -7.59 3.63
N ILE A 26 -3.77 -6.81 4.29
CA ILE A 26 -3.22 -7.17 5.60
C ILE A 26 -4.27 -7.14 6.69
N CYS A 27 -5.13 -6.12 6.68
CA CYS A 27 -6.12 -5.88 7.73
C CYS A 27 -7.40 -6.68 7.57
N SER A 28 -7.63 -7.25 6.38
CA SER A 28 -8.85 -8.01 6.10
C SER A 28 -8.83 -9.38 6.77
N ASP A 29 -9.92 -9.70 7.46
CA ASP A 29 -10.14 -11.02 8.06
C ASP A 29 -10.63 -12.06 7.03
N THR A 30 -10.87 -11.66 5.79
CA THR A 30 -11.34 -12.56 4.74
C THR A 30 -10.21 -13.48 4.26
N GLU A 31 -10.47 -14.78 4.24
CA GLU A 31 -9.55 -15.82 3.77
C GLU A 31 -9.05 -15.56 2.34
N THR A 32 -9.88 -14.93 1.51
CA THR A 32 -9.59 -14.65 0.11
C THR A 32 -8.52 -13.57 -0.07
N MET A 33 -8.58 -12.49 0.71
CA MET A 33 -7.59 -11.40 0.66
C MET A 33 -6.25 -11.83 1.27
N GLY A 34 -6.28 -12.60 2.36
CA GLY A 34 -5.07 -13.15 2.95
C GLY A 34 -4.27 -14.07 2.02
N LYS A 35 -4.94 -14.81 1.13
CA LYS A 35 -4.28 -15.70 0.14
C LYS A 35 -3.47 -14.90 -0.89
N SER A 36 -3.95 -13.74 -1.31
CA SER A 36 -3.24 -12.85 -2.25
C SER A 36 -1.93 -12.36 -1.64
N LEU A 37 -1.97 -11.82 -0.42
CA LEU A 37 -0.79 -11.35 0.30
C LEU A 37 0.27 -12.45 0.49
N GLY A 38 -0.14 -13.62 0.94
CA GLY A 38 0.77 -14.76 1.12
C GLY A 38 1.41 -15.21 -0.20
N SER A 39 0.65 -15.18 -1.29
CA SER A 39 1.16 -15.49 -2.63
C SER A 39 2.18 -14.45 -3.09
N ASP A 40 1.91 -13.19 -2.91
CA ASP A 40 2.80 -12.08 -3.29
C ASP A 40 4.15 -12.16 -2.55
N VAL A 41 4.11 -12.43 -1.26
CA VAL A 41 5.33 -12.63 -0.46
C VAL A 41 6.07 -13.90 -0.87
N ALA A 42 5.37 -15.00 -1.09
CA ALA A 42 5.98 -16.27 -1.51
C ALA A 42 6.67 -16.18 -2.88
N THR A 43 6.13 -15.35 -3.79
CA THR A 43 6.72 -15.08 -5.11
C THR A 43 7.79 -13.99 -5.10
N GLY A 44 8.01 -13.33 -3.97
CA GLY A 44 8.98 -12.24 -3.84
C GLY A 44 8.55 -10.97 -4.55
N LYS A 45 7.24 -10.73 -4.69
CA LYS A 45 6.72 -9.52 -5.31
C LYS A 45 7.12 -8.29 -4.50
N VAL A 46 7.64 -7.29 -5.20
CA VAL A 46 8.04 -6.02 -4.60
C VAL A 46 6.81 -5.13 -4.46
N THR A 47 6.40 -4.88 -3.24
CA THR A 47 5.30 -3.97 -2.88
C THR A 47 5.82 -2.88 -1.95
N TYR A 48 5.02 -1.82 -1.71
CA TYR A 48 5.38 -0.82 -0.70
C TYR A 48 5.63 -1.46 0.67
N LEU A 49 4.79 -2.40 1.07
CA LEU A 49 4.90 -3.06 2.38
C LEU A 49 6.13 -3.95 2.48
N SER A 50 6.47 -4.71 1.43
CA SER A 50 7.67 -5.53 1.42
C SER A 50 8.95 -4.69 1.49
N CYS A 51 8.99 -3.55 0.79
CA CYS A 51 10.09 -2.60 0.89
C CYS A 51 10.20 -1.99 2.29
N ALA A 52 9.08 -1.50 2.84
CA ALA A 52 9.05 -0.89 4.17
C ALA A 52 9.39 -1.89 5.29
N ALA A 53 9.01 -3.15 5.15
CA ALA A 53 9.39 -4.23 6.06
C ALA A 53 10.90 -4.50 6.01
N SER A 54 11.44 -4.61 4.82
CA SER A 54 12.87 -4.80 4.59
C SER A 54 13.71 -3.62 5.10
N ASP A 55 13.25 -2.40 4.92
CA ASP A 55 13.92 -1.18 5.41
C ASP A 55 13.89 -1.09 6.95
N TYR A 56 12.84 -1.61 7.58
CA TYR A 56 12.70 -1.60 9.02
C TYR A 56 13.58 -2.66 9.71
N ASP A 57 13.48 -3.91 9.26
CA ASP A 57 14.25 -5.06 9.76
C ASP A 57 14.54 -6.03 8.61
N PHE A 58 15.65 -5.80 7.93
CA PHE A 58 16.07 -6.62 6.80
C PHE A 58 16.26 -8.08 7.20
N ALA A 59 16.94 -8.35 8.32
CA ALA A 59 17.25 -9.71 8.76
C ALA A 59 15.97 -10.47 9.14
N GLY A 60 15.08 -9.85 9.90
CA GLY A 60 13.80 -10.44 10.26
C GLY A 60 12.89 -10.67 9.07
N TRP A 61 12.87 -9.76 8.11
CA TRP A 61 12.12 -9.90 6.86
C TRP A 61 12.66 -11.04 5.98
N GLU A 62 13.97 -11.12 5.81
CA GLU A 62 14.64 -12.19 5.07
C GLU A 62 14.38 -13.56 5.71
N ASP A 63 14.49 -13.67 7.02
CA ASP A 63 14.22 -14.90 7.77
C ASP A 63 12.78 -15.35 7.60
N LEU A 64 11.84 -14.42 7.76
CA LEU A 64 10.40 -14.65 7.59
C LEU A 64 10.09 -15.15 6.17
N THR A 65 10.52 -14.42 5.14
CA THR A 65 10.23 -14.76 3.74
C THR A 65 10.94 -16.03 3.27
N SER A 66 12.18 -16.27 3.72
CA SER A 66 12.92 -17.48 3.39
C SER A 66 12.32 -18.73 4.02
N SER A 67 11.74 -18.61 5.22
CA SER A 67 11.05 -19.73 5.87
C SER A 67 9.81 -20.16 5.10
N PHE A 68 9.11 -19.23 4.45
CA PHE A 68 7.92 -19.50 3.64
C PHE A 68 8.24 -20.14 2.28
N LYS A 69 9.34 -19.76 1.65
CA LYS A 69 9.81 -20.38 0.40
C LYS A 69 10.15 -21.87 0.57
N ARG A 70 10.54 -22.29 1.80
CA ARG A 70 10.95 -23.66 2.12
C ARG A 70 9.81 -24.57 2.57
N LYS A 71 8.69 -24.04 3.01
CA LYS A 71 7.56 -24.81 3.53
C LYS A 71 6.30 -24.49 2.72
N ASP A 72 5.60 -25.53 2.30
CA ASP A 72 4.31 -25.45 1.62
C ASP A 72 3.17 -25.01 2.57
N MET A 73 3.46 -24.08 3.50
CA MET A 73 2.62 -23.71 4.65
C MET A 73 1.90 -22.38 4.42
N LYS A 74 1.03 -22.35 3.40
CA LYS A 74 0.24 -21.14 3.07
C LYS A 74 -0.63 -20.63 4.22
N SER A 75 -1.11 -21.49 5.11
CA SER A 75 -2.01 -21.13 6.20
C SER A 75 -1.34 -20.40 7.37
N GLU A 76 -0.04 -20.63 7.61
CA GLU A 76 0.70 -20.00 8.71
C GLU A 76 1.40 -18.70 8.31
N ILE A 77 1.51 -18.43 7.00
CA ILE A 77 2.17 -17.24 6.46
C ILE A 77 1.43 -15.98 6.88
N ILE A 78 0.11 -15.95 6.72
CA ILE A 78 -0.67 -14.75 6.95
C ILE A 78 -0.63 -14.26 8.39
N PRO A 79 -0.83 -15.12 9.42
CA PRO A 79 -0.68 -14.70 10.81
C PRO A 79 0.72 -14.17 11.12
N ALA A 80 1.78 -14.80 10.60
CA ALA A 80 3.15 -14.36 10.82
C ALA A 80 3.46 -13.02 10.13
N LEU A 81 2.98 -12.80 8.91
CA LEU A 81 3.09 -11.52 8.23
C LEU A 81 2.35 -10.40 8.96
N ARG A 82 1.12 -10.66 9.40
CA ARG A 82 0.33 -9.68 10.17
C ARG A 82 1.05 -9.29 11.45
N LYS A 83 1.56 -10.25 12.20
CA LYS A 83 2.32 -10.00 13.42
C LYS A 83 3.57 -9.16 13.13
N PHE A 84 4.34 -9.49 12.10
CA PHE A 84 5.53 -8.73 11.71
C PHE A 84 5.17 -7.29 11.33
N PHE A 85 4.15 -7.08 10.51
CA PHE A 85 3.70 -5.75 10.12
C PHE A 85 3.17 -4.93 11.30
N GLU A 86 2.51 -5.56 12.26
CA GLU A 86 2.04 -4.92 13.48
C GLU A 86 3.21 -4.50 14.36
N GLU A 87 4.17 -5.37 14.61
CA GLU A 87 5.39 -5.09 15.40
C GLU A 87 6.21 -3.94 14.80
N CYS A 88 6.30 -3.88 13.48
CA CYS A 88 6.99 -2.82 12.76
C CYS A 88 6.19 -1.51 12.63
N GLY A 89 4.92 -1.49 13.02
CA GLY A 89 4.03 -0.32 12.84
C GLY A 89 3.79 0.04 11.36
N LEU A 90 3.89 -0.92 10.44
CA LEU A 90 3.83 -0.67 9.00
C LEU A 90 2.46 -0.16 8.54
N LYS A 91 1.37 -0.59 9.19
CA LYS A 91 0.04 -0.06 8.88
C LYS A 91 -0.02 1.45 9.04
N THR A 92 0.39 1.95 10.19
CA THR A 92 0.40 3.39 10.47
C THR A 92 1.30 4.15 9.50
N LYS A 93 2.49 3.63 9.20
CA LYS A 93 3.41 4.23 8.22
C LYS A 93 2.82 4.28 6.82
N ALA A 94 2.16 3.23 6.37
CA ALA A 94 1.50 3.17 5.08
C ALA A 94 0.32 4.16 5.00
N GLU A 95 -0.49 4.26 6.05
CA GLU A 95 -1.58 5.22 6.14
C GLU A 95 -1.07 6.67 6.07
N GLN A 96 0.02 6.98 6.79
CA GLN A 96 0.67 8.29 6.70
C GLN A 96 1.17 8.59 5.28
N MET A 97 1.81 7.62 4.63
CA MET A 97 2.26 7.77 3.24
C MET A 97 1.09 8.04 2.28
N VAL A 98 -0.02 7.35 2.44
CA VAL A 98 -1.25 7.60 1.66
C VAL A 98 -1.74 9.03 1.87
N GLU A 99 -1.80 9.51 3.11
CA GLU A 99 -2.19 10.88 3.41
C GLU A 99 -1.28 11.93 2.75
N GLU A 100 0.03 11.73 2.84
CA GLU A 100 1.01 12.62 2.22
C GLU A 100 0.87 12.67 0.69
N LEU A 101 0.73 11.50 0.05
CA LEU A 101 0.54 11.42 -1.40
C LEU A 101 -0.74 12.11 -1.84
N LEU A 102 -1.85 11.92 -1.12
CA LEU A 102 -3.13 12.57 -1.42
C LEU A 102 -3.06 14.08 -1.19
N LYS A 103 -2.39 14.54 -0.13
CA LYS A 103 -2.15 15.97 0.10
C LYS A 103 -1.36 16.61 -1.04
N LEU A 104 -0.27 15.96 -1.48
CA LEU A 104 0.52 16.43 -2.61
C LEU A 104 -0.28 16.40 -3.92
N ALA A 105 -1.13 15.40 -4.14
CA ALA A 105 -2.00 15.35 -5.30
C ALA A 105 -3.00 16.50 -5.31
N ARG A 106 -3.60 16.85 -4.17
CA ARG A 106 -4.52 17.98 -4.03
C ARG A 106 -3.84 19.31 -4.33
N VAL A 107 -2.67 19.56 -3.74
CA VAL A 107 -1.89 20.79 -4.00
C VAL A 107 -1.58 20.94 -5.48
N GLU A 108 -1.13 19.88 -6.14
CA GLU A 108 -0.85 19.91 -7.58
C GLU A 108 -2.14 20.15 -8.38
N LEU A 109 -3.26 19.52 -7.99
CA LEU A 109 -4.55 19.69 -8.64
C LEU A 109 -5.09 21.13 -8.52
N GLU A 110 -4.92 21.75 -7.35
CA GLU A 110 -5.32 23.13 -7.10
C GLU A 110 -4.54 24.11 -7.97
N SER A 111 -3.27 23.82 -8.27
CA SER A 111 -2.44 24.65 -9.13
C SER A 111 -2.87 24.65 -10.61
N ILE A 112 -3.68 23.68 -11.03
CA ILE A 112 -4.19 23.59 -12.40
C ILE A 112 -5.36 24.53 -12.58
N GLN A 113 -5.22 25.49 -13.49
CA GLN A 113 -6.22 26.52 -13.74
C GLN A 113 -7.09 26.16 -14.90
N ALA A 114 -7.86 25.81 -15.40
CA ALA A 114 -8.57 25.65 -16.69
C ALA A 114 -9.27 24.29 -16.91
N VAL A 115 -9.42 23.46 -15.90
CA VAL A 115 -10.03 22.13 -16.03
C VAL A 115 -11.01 21.90 -14.88
N ASP A 116 -12.13 21.25 -15.15
CA ASP A 116 -12.99 20.74 -14.08
C ASP A 116 -12.27 19.63 -13.31
N LYS A 117 -12.01 19.89 -12.04
CA LYS A 117 -11.22 19.03 -11.14
C LYS A 117 -12.09 18.18 -10.22
N SER A 118 -13.40 18.34 -10.28
CA SER A 118 -14.34 17.73 -9.33
C SER A 118 -14.22 16.22 -9.24
N ASN A 119 -14.09 15.54 -10.37
CA ASN A 119 -13.98 14.08 -10.41
C ASN A 119 -12.67 13.57 -9.80
N LEU A 120 -11.54 14.26 -10.01
CA LEU A 120 -10.26 13.88 -9.43
C LEU A 120 -10.23 14.14 -7.92
N ALA A 121 -10.84 15.22 -7.46
CA ALA A 121 -10.99 15.50 -6.04
C ALA A 121 -11.88 14.46 -5.35
N GLN A 122 -13.00 14.06 -5.95
CA GLN A 122 -13.87 13.00 -5.46
C GLN A 122 -13.14 11.65 -5.40
N PHE A 123 -12.33 11.32 -6.39
CA PHE A 123 -11.55 10.10 -6.39
C PHE A 123 -10.54 10.05 -5.24
N ALA A 124 -9.87 11.17 -4.95
CA ALA A 124 -8.98 11.28 -3.79
C ALA A 124 -9.72 11.03 -2.45
N GLU A 125 -10.94 11.57 -2.31
CA GLU A 125 -11.79 11.31 -1.13
C GLU A 125 -12.18 9.84 -1.01
N LEU A 126 -12.54 9.19 -2.13
CA LEU A 126 -12.88 7.76 -2.13
C LEU A 126 -11.71 6.89 -1.66
N ILE A 127 -10.47 7.23 -2.04
CA ILE A 127 -9.28 6.51 -1.56
C ILE A 127 -9.16 6.64 -0.04
N LEU A 128 -9.35 7.83 0.52
CA LEU A 128 -9.32 8.05 1.96
C LEU A 128 -10.39 7.28 2.72
N GLN A 129 -11.59 7.16 2.15
CA GLN A 129 -12.73 6.49 2.78
C GLN A 129 -12.59 4.96 2.82
N ARG A 130 -11.72 4.36 1.99
CA ARG A 130 -11.48 2.92 1.96
C ARG A 130 -10.77 2.34 3.21
N ARG A 131 -10.52 3.17 4.22
CA ARG A 131 -9.91 2.75 5.50
C ARG A 131 -10.83 1.97 6.44
N LYS A 132 -12.10 1.87 6.10
CA LYS A 132 -13.13 1.25 6.96
C LYS A 132 -13.47 -0.14 6.52
#